data_87ef00d822624876f28c0a3f5ade8942
#
_entry.id   87ef00d822624876f28c0a3f5ade8942
#
_cell.length_a   1.000
_cell.length_b   1.000
_cell.length_c   1.000
_cell.angle_alpha   90.00
_cell.angle_beta   90.00
_cell.angle_gamma   90.00
#
_symmetry.space_group_name_H-M   'P 1'
#
loop_
_entity.id
_entity.type
_entity.pdbx_description
1 polymer ?
#
loop_
_entity_poly.entity_id
_entity_poly.type
_entity_poly.pdbx_seq_one_letter_code
_entity_poly.pdbx_strand_id
1 'polypeptide(L)'
;NKDRLGENWSNLEIMISQLADAIKYFKENNEVLFKVATTGRDWLLEEDLLQEKNYRSKLYIANMFFSLFHEKGWSSLEREVSLDKLNNEFIKQLDFLIELLEIYLSYLDSQDFKDSNFQVKPTALDGIPNLKNSYVLNFNYTNTSGHLFETPEENTHFIHGQINLGRPINQINTMVFGVEDKEDDVNSDLIPYQKYYQRVVKETGNQFEIFFNTNYFTVKRNIPGIGTNTNKYKVSKNIIIFGHSVDPLDKEIFKKCFALA
;
A
#
# COMPACT_ATOMS: atom_id res chain seq x y z
N ASN A 1 -19.26 8.51 12.41
CA ASN A 1 -17.80 8.57 12.57
C ASN A 1 -17.02 7.59 11.67
N LYS A 2 -17.66 6.53 11.10
CA LYS A 2 -17.02 5.62 10.11
C LYS A 2 -16.66 6.35 8.81
N ASP A 3 -17.46 7.35 8.40
CA ASP A 3 -17.23 8.10 7.14
C ASP A 3 -15.99 9.00 7.18
N ARG A 4 -15.56 9.42 8.37
CA ARG A 4 -14.37 10.27 8.52
C ARG A 4 -13.04 9.54 8.45
N LEU A 5 -12.99 8.24 8.70
CA LEU A 5 -11.75 7.46 8.65
C LEU A 5 -11.34 7.15 7.20
N GLY A 6 -12.30 6.89 6.30
CA GLY A 6 -12.00 6.66 4.88
C GLY A 6 -11.40 7.86 4.17
N GLU A 7 -11.90 9.09 4.47
CA GLU A 7 -11.35 10.33 3.90
C GLU A 7 -9.97 10.70 4.46
N ASN A 8 -9.67 10.32 5.71
CA ASN A 8 -8.39 10.63 6.35
C ASN A 8 -7.27 9.65 5.96
N TRP A 9 -7.59 8.49 5.42
CA TRP A 9 -6.60 7.47 5.07
C TRP A 9 -5.75 7.88 3.88
N SER A 10 -6.37 8.38 2.81
CA SER A 10 -5.66 8.95 1.66
C SER A 10 -4.81 10.17 2.04
N ASN A 11 -5.23 10.93 3.06
CA ASN A 11 -4.45 12.04 3.58
C ASN A 11 -3.13 11.58 4.22
N LEU A 12 -3.11 10.42 4.88
CA LEU A 12 -1.90 9.90 5.51
C LEU A 12 -0.87 9.43 4.47
N GLU A 13 -1.30 8.77 3.40
CA GLU A 13 -0.42 8.42 2.27
C GLU A 13 0.17 9.66 1.60
N ILE A 14 -0.65 10.71 1.42
CA ILE A 14 -0.18 12.01 0.92
C ILE A 14 0.86 12.63 1.87
N MET A 15 0.64 12.58 3.18
CA MET A 15 1.59 13.09 4.17
C MET A 15 2.92 12.32 4.13
N ILE A 16 2.90 11.01 3.99
CA ILE A 16 4.10 10.18 3.84
C ILE A 16 4.88 10.59 2.57
N SER A 17 4.18 10.75 1.45
CA SER A 17 4.80 11.20 0.20
C SER A 17 5.45 12.58 0.35
N GLN A 18 4.75 13.52 1.00
CA GLN A 18 5.27 14.87 1.23
C GLN A 18 6.48 14.89 2.17
N LEU A 19 6.49 14.02 3.17
CA LEU A 19 7.61 13.86 4.09
C LEU A 19 8.86 13.35 3.35
N ALA A 20 8.68 12.31 2.55
CA ALA A 20 9.74 11.73 1.75
C ALA A 20 10.28 12.73 0.71
N ASP A 21 9.41 13.48 0.03
CA ASP A 21 9.80 14.56 -0.90
C ASP A 21 10.58 15.67 -0.17
N ALA A 22 10.24 15.97 1.08
CA ALA A 22 10.96 16.98 1.88
C ALA A 22 12.38 16.49 2.27
N ILE A 23 12.54 15.23 2.63
CA ILE A 23 13.86 14.64 2.92
C ILE A 23 14.75 14.70 1.67
N LYS A 24 14.21 14.30 0.51
CA LYS A 24 14.90 14.41 -0.77
C LYS A 24 15.35 15.85 -1.04
N TYR A 25 14.43 16.81 -0.92
CA TYR A 25 14.74 18.23 -1.14
C TYR A 25 15.92 18.71 -0.30
N PHE A 26 15.97 18.37 0.99
CA PHE A 26 17.07 18.81 1.86
C PHE A 26 18.38 18.05 1.60
N LYS A 27 18.35 16.85 1.09
CA LYS A 27 19.57 16.15 0.62
C LYS A 27 20.15 16.83 -0.62
N GLU A 28 19.30 17.21 -1.56
CA GLU A 28 19.69 17.90 -2.79
C GLU A 28 20.10 19.37 -2.54
N ASN A 29 19.54 20.01 -1.52
CA ASN A 29 19.73 21.43 -1.17
C ASN A 29 20.33 21.58 0.24
N ASN A 30 21.46 20.96 0.47
CA ASN A 30 22.14 20.94 1.77
C ASN A 30 22.47 22.34 2.32
N GLU A 31 22.70 23.33 1.43
CA GLU A 31 22.93 24.72 1.83
C GLU A 31 21.70 25.36 2.51
N VAL A 32 20.50 25.05 2.04
CA VAL A 32 19.26 25.51 2.65
C VAL A 32 19.15 24.96 4.07
N LEU A 33 19.45 23.68 4.26
CA LEU A 33 19.45 23.05 5.56
C LEU A 33 20.48 23.67 6.51
N PHE A 34 21.64 24.07 5.99
CA PHE A 34 22.66 24.78 6.77
C PHE A 34 22.20 26.16 7.23
N LYS A 35 21.56 26.91 6.35
CA LYS A 35 21.01 28.22 6.70
C LYS A 35 19.95 28.11 7.79
N VAL A 36 19.06 27.12 7.69
CA VAL A 36 18.07 26.81 8.74
C VAL A 36 18.73 26.55 10.07
N ALA A 37 19.78 25.73 10.08
CA ALA A 37 20.48 25.35 11.29
C ALA A 37 21.23 26.51 11.96
N THR A 38 21.68 27.50 11.16
CA THR A 38 22.53 28.62 11.65
C THR A 38 21.77 29.91 11.93
N THR A 39 20.68 30.17 11.19
CA THR A 39 19.96 31.47 11.27
C THR A 39 18.62 31.40 11.98
N GLY A 40 18.13 30.18 12.23
CA GLY A 40 16.88 29.99 12.95
C GLY A 40 15.64 29.97 12.06
N ARG A 41 14.50 29.72 12.72
CA ARG A 41 13.19 29.44 12.14
C ARG A 41 12.65 30.52 11.21
N ASP A 42 12.91 31.77 11.53
CA ASP A 42 12.26 32.91 10.86
C ASP A 42 12.78 33.15 9.44
N TRP A 43 14.00 32.70 9.17
CA TRP A 43 14.61 32.84 7.85
C TRP A 43 13.97 31.93 6.79
N LEU A 44 13.50 30.74 7.17
CA LEU A 44 12.83 29.78 6.27
C LEU A 44 11.40 30.21 5.91
N LEU A 45 10.82 31.12 6.65
CA LEU A 45 9.42 31.50 6.44
C LEU A 45 9.27 32.55 5.33
N GLU A 46 10.34 33.28 4.96
CA GLU A 46 10.12 34.51 4.24
C GLU A 46 10.29 34.49 2.72
N GLU A 47 11.09 33.66 2.07
CA GLU A 47 11.20 33.76 0.61
C GLU A 47 11.32 32.46 -0.17
N ASP A 48 12.15 31.48 0.22
CA ASP A 48 12.47 30.35 -0.64
C ASP A 48 11.51 29.16 -0.51
N LEU A 49 10.98 28.86 0.68
CA LEU A 49 10.14 27.69 0.90
C LEU A 49 8.64 27.93 0.66
N LEU A 50 8.15 29.14 0.80
CA LEU A 50 6.72 29.44 0.61
C LEU A 50 6.26 29.27 -0.84
N GLN A 51 7.17 29.39 -1.78
CA GLN A 51 6.92 29.18 -3.22
C GLN A 51 7.07 27.70 -3.62
N GLU A 52 7.65 26.89 -2.75
CA GLU A 52 7.93 25.51 -3.02
C GLU A 52 6.70 24.61 -2.81
N LYS A 53 6.53 23.65 -3.70
CA LYS A 53 5.53 22.59 -3.53
C LYS A 53 5.78 21.88 -2.20
N ASN A 54 4.70 21.62 -1.44
CA ASN A 54 4.77 20.92 -0.15
C ASN A 54 5.59 21.66 0.93
N TYR A 55 5.59 23.01 0.93
CA TYR A 55 6.36 23.82 1.88
C TYR A 55 6.14 23.45 3.36
N ARG A 56 4.92 23.01 3.73
CA ARG A 56 4.61 22.63 5.13
C ARG A 56 5.42 21.42 5.59
N SER A 57 5.58 20.42 4.74
CA SER A 57 6.39 19.23 5.06
C SER A 57 7.88 19.57 5.11
N LYS A 58 8.35 20.43 4.21
CA LYS A 58 9.71 20.98 4.24
C LYS A 58 9.96 21.77 5.52
N LEU A 59 9.03 22.61 5.91
CA LEU A 59 9.09 23.38 7.16
C LEU A 59 9.12 22.46 8.39
N TYR A 60 8.33 21.38 8.38
CA TYR A 60 8.30 20.40 9.48
C TYR A 60 9.66 19.71 9.61
N ILE A 61 10.22 19.18 8.52
CA ILE A 61 11.55 18.56 8.51
C ILE A 61 12.63 19.54 8.94
N ALA A 62 12.60 20.77 8.44
CA ALA A 62 13.55 21.81 8.83
C ALA A 62 13.49 22.12 10.32
N ASN A 63 12.30 22.22 10.92
CA ASN A 63 12.13 22.44 12.35
C ASN A 63 12.66 21.26 13.18
N MET A 64 12.39 20.03 12.78
CA MET A 64 12.93 18.86 13.46
C MET A 64 14.45 18.84 13.38
N PHE A 65 15.00 19.11 12.20
CA PHE A 65 16.45 19.17 11.99
C PHE A 65 17.09 20.29 12.81
N PHE A 66 16.47 21.47 12.84
CA PHE A 66 16.91 22.58 13.66
C PHE A 66 16.97 22.23 15.16
N SER A 67 15.95 21.58 15.69
CA SER A 67 15.91 21.14 17.08
C SER A 67 17.05 20.18 17.40
N LEU A 68 17.30 19.21 16.52
CA LEU A 68 18.39 18.26 16.68
C LEU A 68 19.78 18.93 16.55
N PHE A 69 19.91 19.92 15.66
CA PHE A 69 21.16 20.67 15.47
C PHE A 69 21.52 21.50 16.69
N HIS A 70 20.56 22.23 17.26
CA HIS A 70 20.78 23.04 18.46
C HIS A 70 21.15 22.24 19.68
N GLU A 71 20.62 21.02 19.80
CA GLU A 71 20.95 20.16 20.91
C GLU A 71 22.36 19.57 20.85
N LYS A 72 22.94 19.41 19.64
CA LYS A 72 24.15 18.59 19.44
C LYS A 72 25.32 19.30 18.73
N GLY A 73 25.15 20.49 18.16
CA GLY A 73 26.23 21.27 17.55
C GLY A 73 26.94 20.58 16.37
N TRP A 74 26.23 20.20 15.34
CA TRP A 74 26.72 19.34 14.27
C TRP A 74 27.51 20.04 13.16
N SER A 75 28.56 19.37 12.67
CA SER A 75 29.34 19.73 11.48
C SER A 75 28.59 19.43 10.17
N SER A 76 29.12 19.89 9.01
CA SER A 76 28.52 19.67 7.70
C SER A 76 28.36 18.20 7.32
N LEU A 77 29.33 17.37 7.66
CA LEU A 77 29.30 15.92 7.40
C LEU A 77 28.24 15.20 8.26
N GLU A 78 28.04 15.69 9.49
CA GLU A 78 27.06 15.12 10.42
C GLU A 78 25.61 15.46 10.01
N ARG A 79 25.39 16.46 9.17
CA ARG A 79 24.06 16.84 8.67
C ARG A 79 23.45 15.82 7.73
N GLU A 80 24.25 15.34 6.76
CA GLU A 80 23.81 14.32 5.80
C GLU A 80 23.50 12.99 6.53
N VAL A 81 24.41 12.56 7.41
CA VAL A 81 24.21 11.41 8.29
C VAL A 81 22.96 11.57 9.18
N SER A 82 22.60 12.81 9.51
CA SER A 82 21.44 13.07 10.37
C SER A 82 20.13 13.08 9.63
N LEU A 83 20.11 13.47 8.36
CA LEU A 83 18.94 13.26 7.50
C LEU A 83 18.65 11.77 7.31
N ASP A 84 19.69 10.96 7.13
CA ASP A 84 19.54 9.49 7.04
C ASP A 84 19.01 8.89 8.35
N LYS A 85 19.51 9.35 9.48
CA LYS A 85 18.99 8.92 10.78
C LYS A 85 17.54 9.32 10.98
N LEU A 86 17.17 10.54 10.57
CA LEU A 86 15.80 11.02 10.64
C LEU A 86 14.88 10.21 9.73
N ASN A 87 15.32 9.92 8.50
CA ASN A 87 14.58 9.08 7.57
C ASN A 87 14.37 7.66 8.14
N ASN A 88 15.42 7.06 8.68
CA ASN A 88 15.31 5.75 9.33
C ASN A 88 14.38 5.76 10.55
N GLU A 89 14.33 6.84 11.30
CA GLU A 89 13.37 6.97 12.39
C GLU A 89 11.92 7.06 11.88
N PHE A 90 11.67 7.79 10.81
CA PHE A 90 10.33 7.81 10.17
C PHE A 90 9.90 6.45 9.64
N ILE A 91 10.82 5.68 9.08
CA ILE A 91 10.52 4.30 8.62
C ILE A 91 10.11 3.43 9.81
N LYS A 92 10.81 3.52 10.93
CA LYS A 92 10.43 2.80 12.17
C LYS A 92 9.07 3.26 12.69
N GLN A 93 8.79 4.56 12.66
CA GLN A 93 7.48 5.09 13.07
C GLN A 93 6.37 4.65 12.14
N LEU A 94 6.64 4.48 10.84
CA LEU A 94 5.70 3.92 9.89
C LEU A 94 5.38 2.45 10.21
N ASP A 95 6.39 1.64 10.51
CA ASP A 95 6.19 0.25 10.91
C ASP A 95 5.36 0.16 12.22
N PHE A 96 5.65 1.02 13.18
CA PHE A 96 4.87 1.10 14.41
C PHE A 96 3.41 1.53 14.15
N LEU A 97 3.20 2.48 13.25
CA LEU A 97 1.86 2.88 12.83
C LEU A 97 1.09 1.72 12.18
N ILE A 98 1.76 0.91 11.36
CA ILE A 98 1.17 -0.28 10.73
C ILE A 98 0.75 -1.30 11.79
N GLU A 99 1.54 -1.50 12.84
CA GLU A 99 1.17 -2.38 13.96
C GLU A 99 -0.04 -1.86 14.75
N LEU A 100 -0.07 -0.57 15.04
CA LEU A 100 -1.24 0.05 15.69
C LEU A 100 -2.51 -0.07 14.82
N LEU A 101 -2.35 0.08 13.51
CA LEU A 101 -3.44 -0.11 12.56
C LEU A 101 -3.95 -1.54 12.57
N GLU A 102 -3.07 -2.52 12.59
CA GLU A 102 -3.44 -3.93 12.68
C GLU A 102 -4.29 -4.21 13.91
N ILE A 103 -3.88 -3.71 15.07
CA ILE A 103 -4.62 -3.85 16.33
C ILE A 103 -6.02 -3.22 16.20
N TYR A 104 -6.08 -2.00 15.65
CA TYR A 104 -7.35 -1.30 15.48
C TYR A 104 -8.30 -2.00 14.51
N LEU A 105 -7.80 -2.42 13.35
CA LEU A 105 -8.60 -3.14 12.36
C LEU A 105 -9.05 -4.52 12.86
N SER A 106 -8.19 -5.23 13.58
CA SER A 106 -8.57 -6.51 14.20
C SER A 106 -9.66 -6.34 15.26
N TYR A 107 -9.62 -5.23 16.03
CA TYR A 107 -10.70 -4.90 16.93
C TYR A 107 -12.01 -4.66 16.17
N LEU A 108 -12.01 -3.84 15.13
CA LEU A 108 -13.20 -3.57 14.33
C LEU A 108 -13.75 -4.86 13.69
N ASP A 109 -12.90 -5.65 13.05
CA ASP A 109 -13.27 -6.92 12.43
C ASP A 109 -13.91 -7.86 13.45
N SER A 110 -13.36 -7.92 14.66
CA SER A 110 -13.91 -8.73 15.74
C SER A 110 -15.27 -8.25 16.26
N GLN A 111 -15.54 -6.95 16.22
CA GLN A 111 -16.84 -6.41 16.65
C GLN A 111 -17.90 -6.59 15.57
N ASP A 112 -17.57 -6.29 14.31
CA ASP A 112 -18.52 -6.32 13.21
C ASP A 112 -19.06 -7.74 12.96
N PHE A 113 -18.25 -8.79 13.12
CA PHE A 113 -18.67 -10.18 12.84
C PHE A 113 -19.01 -11.04 14.06
N LYS A 114 -18.73 -10.57 15.28
CA LYS A 114 -19.13 -11.26 16.51
C LYS A 114 -20.46 -10.78 17.08
N ASP A 115 -20.92 -9.59 16.67
CA ASP A 115 -22.21 -9.08 17.12
C ASP A 115 -23.34 -9.89 16.49
N SER A 116 -24.12 -10.59 17.32
CA SER A 116 -25.31 -11.35 16.90
C SER A 116 -26.40 -10.48 16.23
N ASN A 117 -26.31 -9.16 16.35
CA ASN A 117 -27.22 -8.20 15.73
C ASN A 117 -26.69 -7.69 14.38
N PHE A 118 -25.52 -8.13 13.95
CA PHE A 118 -24.98 -7.71 12.66
C PHE A 118 -25.86 -8.23 11.51
N GLN A 119 -26.53 -7.29 10.85
CA GLN A 119 -27.38 -7.60 9.70
C GLN A 119 -26.62 -7.27 8.41
N VAL A 120 -26.32 -8.31 7.64
CA VAL A 120 -25.77 -8.15 6.30
C VAL A 120 -26.86 -7.61 5.38
N LYS A 121 -26.62 -6.46 4.77
CA LYS A 121 -27.51 -5.91 3.74
C LYS A 121 -27.17 -6.55 2.40
N PRO A 122 -28.16 -6.90 1.57
CA PRO A 122 -27.93 -7.38 0.22
C PRO A 122 -27.05 -6.40 -0.58
N THR A 123 -26.13 -6.95 -1.34
CA THR A 123 -25.22 -6.20 -2.21
C THR A 123 -25.34 -6.67 -3.66
N ALA A 124 -24.73 -5.95 -4.61
CA ALA A 124 -24.67 -6.40 -5.99
C ALA A 124 -23.91 -7.73 -6.16
N LEU A 125 -23.07 -8.12 -5.18
CA LEU A 125 -22.33 -9.37 -5.20
C LEU A 125 -23.24 -10.59 -4.99
N ASP A 126 -24.38 -10.43 -4.29
CA ASP A 126 -25.32 -11.53 -4.05
C ASP A 126 -25.95 -12.08 -5.34
N GLY A 127 -25.93 -11.26 -6.41
CA GLY A 127 -26.36 -11.67 -7.75
C GLY A 127 -25.33 -12.46 -8.55
N ILE A 128 -24.11 -12.65 -8.03
CA ILE A 128 -23.05 -13.36 -8.74
C ILE A 128 -23.14 -14.85 -8.43
N PRO A 129 -23.44 -15.70 -9.44
CA PRO A 129 -23.50 -17.13 -9.22
C PRO A 129 -22.15 -17.69 -8.82
N ASN A 130 -22.13 -18.59 -7.82
CA ASN A 130 -20.94 -19.26 -7.32
C ASN A 130 -19.84 -18.34 -6.76
N LEU A 131 -20.20 -17.21 -6.19
CA LEU A 131 -19.25 -16.25 -5.59
C LEU A 131 -18.29 -16.93 -4.60
N LYS A 132 -18.79 -17.91 -3.83
CA LYS A 132 -18.00 -18.73 -2.91
C LYS A 132 -16.80 -19.43 -3.58
N ASN A 133 -16.92 -19.82 -4.86
CA ASN A 133 -15.86 -20.49 -5.61
C ASN A 133 -15.02 -19.53 -6.46
N SER A 134 -15.22 -18.24 -6.33
CA SER A 134 -14.46 -17.23 -7.05
C SER A 134 -13.11 -16.99 -6.40
N TYR A 135 -12.14 -16.59 -7.19
CA TYR A 135 -10.90 -16.02 -6.66
C TYR A 135 -11.11 -14.56 -6.31
N VAL A 136 -10.57 -14.14 -5.17
CA VAL A 136 -10.71 -12.79 -4.63
C VAL A 136 -9.36 -12.12 -4.52
N LEU A 137 -9.17 -10.99 -5.19
CA LEU A 137 -8.08 -10.07 -4.91
C LEU A 137 -8.60 -9.02 -3.94
N ASN A 138 -8.13 -9.09 -2.71
CA ASN A 138 -8.58 -8.22 -1.64
C ASN A 138 -7.57 -7.09 -1.45
N PHE A 139 -8.03 -5.86 -1.62
CA PHE A 139 -7.24 -4.64 -1.40
C PHE A 139 -7.41 -4.08 0.02
N ASN A 140 -8.26 -4.69 0.84
CA ASN A 140 -8.40 -4.36 2.26
C ASN A 140 -7.57 -5.33 3.11
N TYR A 141 -7.32 -4.96 4.34
CA TYR A 141 -6.57 -5.80 5.28
C TYR A 141 -7.44 -6.82 6.01
N THR A 142 -8.78 -6.71 5.91
CA THR A 142 -9.76 -7.57 6.60
C THR A 142 -10.35 -8.61 5.66
N ASN A 143 -10.67 -9.81 6.17
CA ASN A 143 -11.24 -10.90 5.39
C ASN A 143 -12.78 -10.83 5.29
N THR A 144 -13.29 -9.67 4.91
CA THR A 144 -14.74 -9.44 4.77
C THR A 144 -15.39 -10.43 3.78
N SER A 145 -14.70 -10.77 2.69
CA SER A 145 -15.20 -11.74 1.70
C SER A 145 -15.35 -13.15 2.28
N GLY A 146 -14.41 -13.59 3.10
CA GLY A 146 -14.50 -14.86 3.81
C GLY A 146 -15.65 -14.90 4.80
N HIS A 147 -15.84 -13.81 5.56
CA HIS A 147 -16.90 -13.72 6.54
C HIS A 147 -18.32 -13.65 5.93
N LEU A 148 -18.49 -12.89 4.84
CA LEU A 148 -19.81 -12.66 4.25
C LEU A 148 -20.21 -13.68 3.19
N PHE A 149 -19.26 -14.17 2.39
CA PHE A 149 -19.54 -15.02 1.23
C PHE A 149 -18.92 -16.39 1.34
N GLU A 150 -18.32 -16.73 2.48
CA GLU A 150 -17.64 -18.00 2.75
C GLU A 150 -16.57 -18.33 1.68
N THR A 151 -15.90 -17.31 1.16
CA THR A 151 -14.81 -17.50 0.20
C THR A 151 -13.65 -18.20 0.90
N PRO A 152 -13.12 -19.32 0.36
CA PRO A 152 -12.00 -20.01 0.97
C PRO A 152 -10.75 -19.13 1.04
N GLU A 153 -9.95 -19.33 2.08
CA GLU A 153 -8.72 -18.56 2.27
C GLU A 153 -7.73 -18.80 1.11
N GLU A 154 -7.63 -20.02 0.61
CA GLU A 154 -6.79 -20.37 -0.53
C GLU A 154 -7.21 -19.70 -1.85
N ASN A 155 -8.44 -19.22 -1.94
CA ASN A 155 -8.97 -18.46 -3.06
C ASN A 155 -8.88 -16.95 -2.87
N THR A 156 -8.37 -16.49 -1.72
CA THR A 156 -8.26 -15.05 -1.41
C THR A 156 -6.80 -14.64 -1.33
N HIS A 157 -6.42 -13.60 -2.08
CA HIS A 157 -5.10 -12.99 -2.00
C HIS A 157 -5.22 -11.54 -1.56
N PHE A 158 -4.53 -11.20 -0.47
CA PHE A 158 -4.48 -9.85 0.10
C PHE A 158 -3.32 -9.08 -0.50
N ILE A 159 -3.62 -8.18 -1.44
CA ILE A 159 -2.62 -7.41 -2.19
C ILE A 159 -1.72 -6.57 -1.28
N HIS A 160 -2.28 -6.03 -0.21
CA HIS A 160 -1.59 -5.20 0.76
C HIS A 160 -1.34 -5.92 2.10
N GLY A 161 -1.38 -7.26 2.10
CA GLY A 161 -1.31 -8.04 3.34
C GLY A 161 -2.62 -8.02 4.12
N GLN A 162 -2.64 -8.72 5.24
CA GLN A 162 -3.84 -8.88 6.07
C GLN A 162 -3.51 -8.75 7.54
N ILE A 163 -4.53 -8.44 8.34
CA ILE A 163 -4.45 -8.46 9.80
C ILE A 163 -4.19 -9.90 10.29
N ASN A 164 -3.23 -10.07 11.18
CA ASN A 164 -2.92 -11.36 11.81
C ASN A 164 -2.27 -11.16 13.18
N LEU A 165 -3.06 -10.86 14.20
CA LEU A 165 -2.56 -10.72 15.58
C LEU A 165 -2.04 -12.04 16.16
N GLY A 166 -2.39 -13.19 15.56
CA GLY A 166 -1.92 -14.51 15.97
C GLY A 166 -0.58 -14.93 15.36
N ARG A 167 0.07 -14.05 14.58
CA ARG A 167 1.37 -14.38 13.96
C ARG A 167 2.43 -14.66 15.03
N PRO A 168 3.36 -15.60 14.79
CA PRO A 168 4.53 -15.80 15.62
C PRO A 168 5.35 -14.51 15.79
N ILE A 169 6.00 -14.33 16.95
CA ILE A 169 6.77 -13.12 17.28
C ILE A 169 7.89 -12.83 16.28
N ASN A 170 8.44 -13.87 15.65
CA ASN A 170 9.51 -13.77 14.65
C ASN A 170 9.00 -13.57 13.22
N GLN A 171 7.68 -13.51 13.02
CA GLN A 171 7.09 -13.27 11.71
C GLN A 171 6.76 -11.78 11.54
N ILE A 172 7.17 -11.21 10.42
CA ILE A 172 6.90 -9.80 10.10
C ILE A 172 5.40 -9.56 9.83
N ASN A 173 4.97 -8.35 10.13
CA ASN A 173 3.64 -7.88 9.73
C ASN A 173 3.57 -7.75 8.21
N THR A 174 2.61 -8.44 7.59
CA THR A 174 2.45 -8.45 6.12
C THR A 174 1.74 -7.22 5.58
N MET A 175 1.14 -6.40 6.43
CA MET A 175 0.40 -5.21 5.99
C MET A 175 1.34 -4.20 5.34
N VAL A 176 0.96 -3.76 4.15
CA VAL A 176 1.68 -2.78 3.33
C VAL A 176 0.96 -1.45 3.40
N PHE A 177 1.66 -0.42 3.83
CA PHE A 177 1.13 0.92 3.90
C PHE A 177 2.17 1.93 3.42
N GLY A 178 1.91 2.59 2.29
CA GLY A 178 2.92 3.42 1.67
C GLY A 178 2.40 4.21 0.49
N VAL A 179 3.34 4.71 -0.31
CA VAL A 179 3.10 5.58 -1.45
C VAL A 179 3.22 4.82 -2.78
N GLU A 180 2.73 5.44 -3.84
CA GLU A 180 2.84 4.91 -5.20
C GLU A 180 4.30 4.84 -5.66
N ASP A 181 4.60 3.80 -6.43
CA ASP A 181 5.87 3.66 -7.12
C ASP A 181 5.93 4.65 -8.30
N LYS A 182 6.87 5.57 -8.27
CA LYS A 182 7.10 6.51 -9.37
C LYS A 182 8.18 5.95 -10.30
N GLU A 183 7.82 5.69 -11.55
CA GLU A 183 8.74 5.11 -12.55
C GLU A 183 9.95 6.02 -12.85
N ASP A 184 9.77 7.34 -12.76
CA ASP A 184 10.76 8.34 -13.19
C ASP A 184 11.63 8.89 -12.04
N ASP A 185 11.38 8.51 -10.80
CA ASP A 185 12.06 9.05 -9.63
C ASP A 185 12.76 7.95 -8.82
N VAL A 186 13.97 7.61 -9.21
CA VAL A 186 14.82 6.67 -8.48
C VAL A 186 15.46 7.39 -7.28
N ASN A 187 14.65 7.61 -6.25
CA ASN A 187 15.15 8.09 -4.98
C ASN A 187 15.25 6.95 -3.98
N SER A 188 16.48 6.56 -3.63
CA SER A 188 16.74 5.48 -2.67
C SER A 188 16.08 5.71 -1.30
N ASP A 189 15.90 6.96 -0.90
CA ASP A 189 15.29 7.33 0.37
C ASP A 189 13.77 7.10 0.40
N LEU A 190 13.13 7.09 -0.78
CA LEU A 190 11.70 6.84 -0.94
C LEU A 190 11.37 5.35 -1.03
N ILE A 191 12.32 4.50 -1.40
CA ILE A 191 12.09 3.06 -1.63
C ILE A 191 11.36 2.40 -0.44
N PRO A 192 11.77 2.60 0.83
CA PRO A 192 11.09 1.95 1.96
C PRO A 192 9.63 2.37 2.15
N TYR A 193 9.23 3.52 1.60
CA TYR A 193 7.86 4.01 1.65
C TYR A 193 7.00 3.51 0.50
N GLN A 194 7.59 2.93 -0.53
CA GLN A 194 6.89 2.45 -1.72
C GLN A 194 6.15 1.15 -1.46
N LYS A 195 4.88 1.07 -1.90
CA LYS A 195 4.05 -0.13 -1.75
C LYS A 195 4.67 -1.36 -2.43
N TYR A 196 5.28 -1.18 -3.60
CA TYR A 196 5.95 -2.29 -4.29
C TYR A 196 7.09 -2.88 -3.47
N TYR A 197 7.99 -2.03 -2.97
CA TYR A 197 9.10 -2.47 -2.12
C TYR A 197 8.61 -3.19 -0.87
N GLN A 198 7.63 -2.61 -0.19
CA GLN A 198 7.05 -3.23 1.01
C GLN A 198 6.42 -4.59 0.70
N ARG A 199 5.70 -4.73 -0.45
CA ARG A 199 5.18 -6.03 -0.88
C ARG A 199 6.27 -7.07 -1.08
N VAL A 200 7.39 -6.68 -1.68
CA VAL A 200 8.53 -7.59 -1.89
C VAL A 200 9.15 -8.00 -0.56
N VAL A 201 9.44 -7.04 0.33
CA VAL A 201 10.09 -7.31 1.63
C VAL A 201 9.17 -8.11 2.56
N LYS A 202 7.87 -7.83 2.53
CA LYS A 202 6.86 -8.47 3.38
C LYS A 202 6.25 -9.72 2.75
N GLU A 203 6.75 -10.13 1.59
CA GLU A 203 6.31 -11.33 0.86
C GLU A 203 4.80 -11.38 0.57
N THR A 204 4.16 -10.23 0.44
CA THR A 204 2.74 -10.12 0.05
C THR A 204 2.54 -10.11 -1.47
N GLY A 205 3.55 -10.53 -2.20
CA GLY A 205 3.78 -10.32 -3.61
C GLY A 205 2.76 -10.85 -4.62
N ASN A 206 3.29 -11.30 -5.76
CA ASN A 206 2.53 -11.60 -6.99
C ASN A 206 1.82 -12.97 -6.99
N GLN A 207 1.52 -13.54 -5.83
CA GLN A 207 0.89 -14.86 -5.74
C GLN A 207 -0.48 -14.92 -6.43
N PHE A 208 -1.17 -13.79 -6.60
CA PHE A 208 -2.44 -13.72 -7.31
C PHE A 208 -2.36 -14.15 -8.78
N GLU A 209 -1.17 -14.21 -9.37
CA GLU A 209 -1.00 -14.68 -10.75
C GLU A 209 -1.50 -16.11 -10.93
N ILE A 210 -1.43 -16.93 -9.89
CA ILE A 210 -1.96 -18.30 -9.91
C ILE A 210 -3.47 -18.34 -10.19
N PHE A 211 -4.21 -17.30 -9.82
CA PHE A 211 -5.65 -17.19 -10.07
C PHE A 211 -5.97 -17.02 -11.56
N PHE A 212 -4.98 -16.57 -12.34
CA PHE A 212 -5.09 -16.39 -13.78
C PHE A 212 -4.48 -17.55 -14.56
N ASN A 213 -4.04 -18.63 -13.90
CA ASN A 213 -3.55 -19.81 -14.58
C ASN A 213 -4.57 -20.28 -15.60
N THR A 214 -4.12 -20.37 -16.85
CA THR A 214 -4.99 -20.60 -17.98
C THR A 214 -5.49 -22.03 -17.99
N ASN A 215 -6.76 -22.22 -17.69
CA ASN A 215 -7.42 -23.49 -17.94
C ASN A 215 -7.83 -23.53 -19.42
N TYR A 216 -7.38 -24.58 -20.10
CA TYR A 216 -7.81 -24.88 -21.45
C TYR A 216 -8.87 -25.97 -21.41
N PHE A 217 -9.96 -25.79 -22.15
CA PHE A 217 -10.84 -26.90 -22.47
C PHE A 217 -10.56 -27.38 -23.90
N THR A 218 -10.69 -28.68 -24.09
CA THR A 218 -10.39 -29.33 -25.34
C THR A 218 -11.69 -29.76 -26.00
N VAL A 219 -11.94 -29.29 -27.20
CA VAL A 219 -13.06 -29.78 -28.02
C VAL A 219 -12.51 -30.73 -29.06
N LYS A 220 -12.97 -31.99 -28.97
CA LYS A 220 -12.68 -33.03 -29.97
C LYS A 220 -13.85 -33.10 -30.96
N ARG A 221 -13.59 -32.91 -32.22
CA ARG A 221 -14.55 -33.09 -33.30
C ARG A 221 -14.09 -34.27 -34.16
N ASN A 222 -14.91 -35.28 -34.26
CA ASN A 222 -14.69 -36.37 -35.22
C ASN A 222 -15.22 -35.93 -36.58
N ILE A 223 -14.35 -35.84 -37.56
CA ILE A 223 -14.71 -35.48 -38.93
C ILE A 223 -14.67 -36.82 -39.75
N PRO A 224 -15.80 -37.27 -40.27
CA PRO A 224 -15.85 -38.47 -41.07
C PRO A 224 -14.84 -38.46 -42.22
N GLY A 225 -13.99 -39.47 -42.31
CA GLY A 225 -12.95 -39.58 -43.35
C GLY A 225 -11.66 -38.79 -43.10
N ILE A 226 -11.58 -37.94 -42.07
CA ILE A 226 -10.39 -37.12 -41.79
C ILE A 226 -9.79 -37.48 -40.40
N GLY A 227 -10.58 -38.01 -39.50
CA GLY A 227 -10.16 -38.31 -38.14
C GLY A 227 -10.60 -37.31 -37.09
N THR A 228 -9.98 -37.33 -35.92
CA THR A 228 -10.34 -36.45 -34.80
C THR A 228 -9.53 -35.18 -34.83
N ASN A 229 -10.19 -34.03 -34.99
CA ASN A 229 -9.59 -32.76 -34.81
C ASN A 229 -9.74 -32.30 -33.33
N THR A 230 -8.65 -31.87 -32.73
CA THR A 230 -8.61 -31.46 -31.31
C THR A 230 -8.21 -29.98 -31.20
N ASN A 231 -9.16 -29.15 -30.82
CA ASN A 231 -8.90 -27.74 -30.61
C ASN A 231 -8.87 -27.41 -29.10
N LYS A 232 -7.85 -26.67 -28.68
CA LYS A 232 -7.75 -26.12 -27.31
C LYS A 232 -8.26 -24.70 -27.32
N TYR A 233 -9.15 -24.40 -26.41
CA TYR A 233 -9.69 -23.07 -26.19
C TYR A 233 -9.34 -22.57 -24.80
N LYS A 234 -8.89 -21.31 -24.70
CA LYS A 234 -8.67 -20.63 -23.40
C LYS A 234 -10.03 -20.40 -22.75
N VAL A 235 -10.15 -20.72 -21.48
CA VAL A 235 -11.32 -20.33 -20.67
C VAL A 235 -11.20 -18.85 -20.39
N SER A 236 -12.13 -18.04 -20.88
CA SER A 236 -12.19 -16.61 -20.54
C SER A 236 -12.57 -16.44 -19.07
N LYS A 237 -11.95 -15.45 -18.42
CA LYS A 237 -12.22 -15.07 -17.04
C LYS A 237 -12.93 -13.74 -17.02
N ASN A 238 -13.89 -13.59 -16.12
CA ASN A 238 -14.54 -12.33 -15.85
C ASN A 238 -13.87 -11.69 -14.65
N ILE A 239 -13.50 -10.41 -14.76
CA ILE A 239 -13.02 -9.59 -13.65
C ILE A 239 -14.17 -8.72 -13.19
N ILE A 240 -14.53 -8.82 -11.91
CA ILE A 240 -15.55 -7.98 -11.29
C ILE A 240 -14.84 -7.10 -10.26
N ILE A 241 -15.01 -5.79 -10.38
CA ILE A 241 -14.46 -4.81 -9.44
C ILE A 241 -15.59 -4.34 -8.56
N PHE A 242 -15.43 -4.48 -7.24
CA PHE A 242 -16.44 -4.10 -6.27
C PHE A 242 -15.82 -3.30 -5.12
N GLY A 243 -16.40 -2.13 -4.82
CA GLY A 243 -15.98 -1.29 -3.69
C GLY A 243 -14.58 -0.70 -3.77
N HIS A 244 -13.95 -0.73 -4.96
CA HIS A 244 -12.62 -0.19 -5.19
C HIS A 244 -12.69 1.03 -6.10
N SER A 245 -11.99 2.11 -5.73
CA SER A 245 -11.95 3.37 -6.50
C SER A 245 -11.16 3.27 -7.80
N VAL A 246 -10.41 2.18 -8.00
CA VAL A 246 -9.44 2.02 -9.10
C VAL A 246 -8.42 3.17 -9.07
N ASP A 247 -7.92 3.45 -7.87
CA ASP A 247 -6.95 4.50 -7.60
C ASP A 247 -5.65 4.26 -8.39
N PRO A 248 -4.98 5.31 -8.88
CA PRO A 248 -3.65 5.22 -9.49
C PRO A 248 -2.62 4.47 -8.64
N LEU A 249 -2.74 4.49 -7.33
CA LEU A 249 -1.86 3.78 -6.38
C LEU A 249 -1.79 2.26 -6.60
N ASP A 250 -2.83 1.66 -7.20
CA ASP A 250 -2.92 0.23 -7.48
C ASP A 250 -2.94 -0.09 -8.99
N LYS A 251 -2.65 0.91 -9.83
CA LYS A 251 -2.72 0.83 -11.31
C LYS A 251 -1.98 -0.37 -11.89
N GLU A 252 -0.79 -0.67 -11.40
CA GLU A 252 0.03 -1.76 -11.93
C GLU A 252 -0.58 -3.14 -11.63
N ILE A 253 -1.25 -3.31 -10.49
CA ILE A 253 -1.98 -4.53 -10.16
C ILE A 253 -3.14 -4.72 -11.15
N PHE A 254 -3.94 -3.68 -11.40
CA PHE A 254 -5.04 -3.74 -12.35
C PHE A 254 -4.57 -4.03 -13.77
N LYS A 255 -3.53 -3.35 -14.25
CA LYS A 255 -2.92 -3.61 -15.56
C LYS A 255 -2.54 -5.10 -15.69
N LYS A 256 -1.90 -5.65 -14.67
CA LYS A 256 -1.47 -7.05 -14.66
C LYS A 256 -2.66 -8.00 -14.66
N CYS A 257 -3.70 -7.73 -13.87
CA CYS A 257 -4.94 -8.52 -13.87
C CYS A 257 -5.59 -8.54 -15.24
N PHE A 258 -5.74 -7.38 -15.89
CA PHE A 258 -6.34 -7.29 -17.21
C PHE A 258 -5.49 -7.94 -18.31
N ALA A 259 -4.16 -7.91 -18.18
CA ALA A 259 -3.27 -8.59 -19.13
C ALA A 259 -3.32 -10.12 -18.99
N LEU A 260 -3.63 -10.64 -17.80
CA LEU A 260 -3.67 -12.08 -17.51
C LEU A 260 -5.04 -12.71 -17.80
N ALA A 261 -6.12 -11.93 -17.77
CA ALA A 261 -7.49 -12.42 -18.02
C ALA A 261 -7.73 -12.72 -19.51
#